data_6e6b8c34768fa451b4262dca530baa93
#
_entry.id   6e6b8c34768fa451b4262dca530baa93
#
_cell.length_a   1.000
_cell.length_b   1.000
_cell.length_c   1.000
_cell.angle_alpha   90.00
_cell.angle_beta   90.00
_cell.angle_gamma   90.00
#
_symmetry.space_group_name_H-M   'P 1'
#
loop_
_entity.id
_entity.type
_entity.pdbx_description
1 polymer ?
#
loop_
_entity_poly.entity_id
_entity_poly.type
_entity_poly.pdbx_seq_one_letter_code
_entity_poly.pdbx_strand_id
1 'polypeptide(L)'
;MTLARPFVKWVGGKSQLLEEIREKYPQKIEKYCEPFVGGGAVLFDVLSKFQPKKVLINDINKKLINTYEQIRDNCDDLILQLSEIQNKYKSQSLNENKAFFYEKRERYNELKINGDEAENLEKAALFIFLNKTCFNGLMGVPAKAVGCSALRYRSSSSLRCGGLLRRRSIA
;
A
#
# COMPACT_ATOMS: atom_id res chain seq x y z
N MET A 1 1.52 7.01 20.35
CA MET A 1 1.12 7.17 18.92
C MET A 1 1.64 6.00 18.13
N THR A 2 0.81 5.33 17.33
CA THR A 2 1.26 4.21 16.50
C THR A 2 1.96 4.80 15.28
N LEU A 3 3.24 4.49 15.08
CA LEU A 3 4.01 4.95 13.93
C LEU A 3 3.47 4.35 12.63
N ALA A 4 3.33 5.17 11.60
CA ALA A 4 2.96 4.70 10.27
C ALA A 4 4.06 3.77 9.71
N ARG A 5 3.65 2.73 8.98
CA ARG A 5 4.54 1.71 8.41
C ARG A 5 4.15 1.43 6.96
N PRO A 6 5.08 0.88 6.17
CA PRO A 6 4.76 0.43 4.82
C PRO A 6 3.48 -0.41 4.77
N PHE A 7 2.53 0.00 3.94
CA PHE A 7 1.23 -0.66 3.81
C PHE A 7 1.23 -1.78 2.75
N VAL A 8 2.27 -1.85 1.91
CA VAL A 8 2.46 -2.90 0.90
C VAL A 8 3.76 -3.67 1.12
N LYS A 9 3.78 -4.91 0.67
CA LYS A 9 5.01 -5.69 0.48
C LYS A 9 5.66 -5.21 -0.82
N TRP A 10 6.88 -4.69 -0.75
CA TRP A 10 7.58 -4.16 -1.92
C TRP A 10 8.93 -4.82 -2.08
N VAL A 11 9.17 -5.39 -3.26
CA VAL A 11 10.45 -6.03 -3.59
C VAL A 11 11.53 -4.95 -3.64
N GLY A 12 12.69 -5.20 -3.02
CA GLY A 12 13.75 -4.19 -2.91
C GLY A 12 13.44 -3.05 -1.93
N GLY A 13 12.47 -3.26 -1.03
CA GLY A 13 12.13 -2.26 -0.01
C GLY A 13 13.32 -1.92 0.90
N LYS A 14 13.54 -0.63 1.14
CA LYS A 14 14.66 -0.06 1.90
C LYS A 14 14.58 -0.34 3.42
N SER A 15 13.65 -1.19 3.88
CA SER A 15 13.47 -1.46 5.32
C SER A 15 14.69 -2.07 5.97
N GLN A 16 15.47 -2.88 5.24
CA GLN A 16 16.70 -3.50 5.75
C GLN A 16 17.86 -2.50 5.86
N LEU A 17 17.81 -1.43 5.09
CA LEU A 17 18.83 -0.37 5.05
C LEU A 17 18.50 0.82 5.97
N LEU A 18 17.36 0.79 6.67
CA LEU A 18 16.91 1.94 7.45
C LEU A 18 17.90 2.36 8.53
N GLU A 19 18.60 1.44 9.16
CA GLU A 19 19.58 1.76 10.21
C GLU A 19 20.76 2.55 9.61
N GLU A 20 21.33 2.07 8.53
CA GLU A 20 22.42 2.75 7.82
C GLU A 20 21.99 4.11 7.24
N ILE A 21 20.75 4.19 6.70
CA ILE A 21 20.20 5.45 6.19
C ILE A 21 19.99 6.46 7.31
N ARG A 22 19.57 6.03 8.49
CA ARG A 22 19.36 6.90 9.67
C ARG A 22 20.64 7.57 10.14
N GLU A 23 21.78 6.91 10.04
CA GLU A 23 23.08 7.50 10.36
C GLU A 23 23.46 8.68 9.45
N LYS A 24 22.87 8.72 8.24
CA LYS A 24 23.12 9.77 7.24
C LYS A 24 22.07 10.89 7.30
N TYR A 25 21.08 10.81 8.18
CA TYR A 25 20.09 11.86 8.28
C TYR A 25 20.71 13.16 8.83
N PRO A 26 20.36 14.32 8.27
CA PRO A 26 20.70 15.59 8.86
C PRO A 26 19.93 15.81 10.17
N GLN A 27 20.38 16.73 10.98
CA GLN A 27 19.73 17.06 12.26
C GLN A 27 18.27 17.53 12.08
N LYS A 28 17.95 18.15 10.92
CA LYS A 28 16.62 18.70 10.61
C LYS A 28 16.27 18.45 9.14
N ILE A 29 15.04 18.03 8.90
CA ILE A 29 14.47 17.88 7.55
C ILE A 29 13.19 18.73 7.47
N GLU A 30 13.24 19.87 6.79
CA GLU A 30 12.08 20.74 6.56
C GLU A 30 11.32 20.40 5.27
N LYS A 31 12.05 19.93 4.26
CA LYS A 31 11.51 19.49 2.97
C LYS A 31 12.09 18.12 2.65
N TYR A 32 11.24 17.23 2.20
CA TYR A 32 11.63 15.86 1.85
C TYR A 32 11.17 15.53 0.44
N CYS A 33 12.05 14.91 -0.33
CA CYS A 33 11.73 14.41 -1.67
C CYS A 33 12.22 12.97 -1.83
N GLU A 34 11.33 12.07 -2.22
CA GLU A 34 11.66 10.67 -2.50
C GLU A 34 11.11 10.29 -3.89
N PRO A 35 11.95 10.36 -4.96
CA PRO A 35 11.52 10.09 -6.33
C PRO A 35 11.28 8.61 -6.63
N PHE A 36 11.69 7.70 -5.76
CA PHE A 36 11.50 6.24 -5.86
C PHE A 36 11.01 5.69 -4.53
N VAL A 37 9.77 6.08 -4.15
CA VAL A 37 9.21 5.82 -2.81
C VAL A 37 9.01 4.34 -2.52
N GLY A 38 8.64 3.52 -3.51
CA GLY A 38 8.33 2.12 -3.33
C GLY A 38 7.33 1.88 -2.20
N GLY A 39 7.62 0.95 -1.29
CA GLY A 39 6.77 0.69 -0.13
C GLY A 39 6.79 1.76 0.96
N GLY A 40 7.59 2.84 0.82
CA GLY A 40 7.62 3.99 1.74
C GLY A 40 8.39 3.78 3.04
N ALA A 41 9.35 2.85 3.08
CA ALA A 41 10.08 2.59 4.32
C ALA A 41 10.82 3.83 4.84
N VAL A 42 11.51 4.57 3.96
CA VAL A 42 12.23 5.80 4.32
C VAL A 42 11.24 6.94 4.55
N LEU A 43 10.23 7.09 3.68
CA LEU A 43 9.16 8.08 3.83
C LEU A 43 8.55 8.04 5.24
N PHE A 44 8.07 6.88 5.68
CA PHE A 44 7.42 6.75 6.98
C PHE A 44 8.38 6.97 8.14
N ASP A 45 9.65 6.59 8.01
CA ASP A 45 10.67 6.87 9.01
C ASP A 45 10.95 8.37 9.14
N VAL A 46 11.12 9.06 8.02
CA VAL A 46 11.32 10.52 7.97
C VAL A 46 10.11 11.27 8.53
N LEU A 47 8.89 10.89 8.11
CA LEU A 47 7.65 11.50 8.61
C LEU A 47 7.50 11.35 10.13
N SER A 48 7.91 10.20 10.67
CA SER A 48 7.81 9.94 12.11
C SER A 48 8.82 10.72 12.95
N LYS A 49 10.04 10.93 12.43
CA LYS A 49 11.16 11.55 13.17
C LYS A 49 11.22 13.07 13.01
N PHE A 50 11.08 13.56 11.79
CA PHE A 50 11.38 14.95 11.45
C PHE A 50 10.16 15.81 11.20
N GLN A 51 9.04 15.22 10.84
CA GLN A 51 7.81 15.94 10.55
C GLN A 51 7.99 17.09 9.53
N PRO A 52 8.52 16.83 8.33
CA PRO A 52 8.82 17.86 7.36
C PRO A 52 7.57 18.68 6.97
N LYS A 53 7.77 19.97 6.63
CA LYS A 53 6.68 20.86 6.23
C LYS A 53 6.16 20.57 4.83
N LYS A 54 7.05 20.09 3.94
CA LYS A 54 6.73 19.71 2.56
C LYS A 54 7.31 18.34 2.26
N VAL A 55 6.50 17.50 1.64
CA VAL A 55 6.89 16.15 1.22
C VAL A 55 6.47 15.95 -0.22
N LEU A 56 7.42 15.57 -1.06
CA LEU A 56 7.19 15.16 -2.45
C LEU A 56 7.60 13.71 -2.59
N ILE A 57 6.71 12.89 -3.09
CA ILE A 57 7.01 11.49 -3.39
C ILE A 57 6.68 11.18 -4.85
N ASN A 58 7.44 10.29 -5.44
CA ASN A 58 7.16 9.76 -6.77
C ASN A 58 7.58 8.29 -6.87
N ASP A 59 7.05 7.60 -7.87
CA ASP A 59 7.46 6.27 -8.29
C ASP A 59 7.06 6.06 -9.75
N ILE A 60 7.80 5.23 -10.48
CA ILE A 60 7.43 4.87 -11.85
C ILE A 60 6.11 4.09 -11.91
N ASN A 61 5.76 3.43 -10.83
CA ASN A 61 4.52 2.67 -10.71
C ASN A 61 3.33 3.58 -10.39
N LYS A 62 2.61 4.00 -11.42
CA LYS A 62 1.42 4.86 -11.30
C LYS A 62 0.34 4.28 -10.38
N LYS A 63 0.22 2.94 -10.30
CA LYS A 63 -0.77 2.27 -9.43
C LYS A 63 -0.41 2.42 -7.96
N LEU A 64 0.88 2.42 -7.65
CA LEU A 64 1.38 2.69 -6.31
C LEU A 64 1.16 4.16 -5.93
N ILE A 65 1.47 5.10 -6.82
CA ILE A 65 1.25 6.53 -6.59
C ILE A 65 -0.24 6.82 -6.37
N ASN A 66 -1.13 6.31 -7.25
CA ASN A 66 -2.57 6.40 -7.01
C ASN A 66 -2.96 5.90 -5.60
N THR A 67 -2.35 4.82 -5.13
CA THR A 67 -2.66 4.30 -3.79
C THR A 67 -2.20 5.27 -2.68
N TYR A 68 -1.05 5.92 -2.83
CA TYR A 68 -0.60 6.96 -1.90
C TYR A 68 -1.53 8.18 -1.92
N GLU A 69 -1.99 8.59 -3.09
CA GLU A 69 -2.95 9.69 -3.26
C GLU A 69 -4.28 9.36 -2.56
N GLN A 70 -4.83 8.16 -2.79
CA GLN A 70 -6.06 7.73 -2.12
C GLN A 70 -5.89 7.62 -0.59
N ILE A 71 -4.73 7.19 -0.09
CA ILE A 71 -4.43 7.20 1.35
C ILE A 71 -4.38 8.63 1.89
N ARG A 72 -3.88 9.59 1.13
CA ARG A 72 -3.82 11.01 1.51
C ARG A 72 -5.21 11.65 1.53
N ASP A 73 -5.97 11.47 0.45
CA ASP A 73 -7.15 12.27 0.15
C ASP A 73 -8.46 11.59 0.59
N ASN A 74 -8.56 10.27 0.44
CA ASN A 74 -9.78 9.49 0.63
C ASN A 74 -9.58 8.34 1.64
N CYS A 75 -8.84 8.58 2.72
CA CYS A 75 -8.41 7.55 3.66
C CYS A 75 -9.58 6.77 4.30
N ASP A 76 -10.65 7.46 4.69
CA ASP A 76 -11.78 6.85 5.37
C ASP A 76 -12.58 5.93 4.43
N ASP A 77 -12.82 6.37 3.21
CA ASP A 77 -13.52 5.58 2.19
C ASP A 77 -12.66 4.39 1.74
N LEU A 78 -11.35 4.57 1.65
CA LEU A 78 -10.41 3.49 1.38
C LEU A 78 -10.43 2.42 2.47
N ILE A 79 -10.47 2.83 3.75
CA ILE A 79 -10.60 1.92 4.90
C ILE A 79 -11.93 1.17 4.85
N LEU A 80 -13.02 1.86 4.51
CA LEU A 80 -14.34 1.24 4.40
C LEU A 80 -14.33 0.13 3.34
N GLN A 81 -13.89 0.44 2.12
CA GLN A 81 -13.80 -0.55 1.03
C GLN A 81 -12.88 -1.73 1.39
N LEU A 82 -11.73 -1.46 2.00
CA LEU A 82 -10.82 -2.52 2.45
C LEU A 82 -11.44 -3.41 3.51
N SER A 83 -12.23 -2.83 4.41
CA SER A 83 -12.92 -3.57 5.47
C SER A 83 -14.01 -4.48 4.90
N GLU A 84 -14.76 -4.02 3.91
CA GLU A 84 -15.77 -4.83 3.19
C GLU A 84 -15.12 -6.02 2.47
N ILE A 85 -14.06 -5.76 1.71
CA ILE A 85 -13.28 -6.80 1.01
C ILE A 85 -12.73 -7.82 2.02
N GLN A 86 -12.17 -7.35 3.14
CA GLN A 86 -11.58 -8.20 4.17
C GLN A 86 -12.63 -9.05 4.89
N ASN A 87 -13.78 -8.48 5.23
CA ASN A 87 -14.85 -9.19 5.90
C ASN A 87 -15.39 -10.31 5.01
N LYS A 88 -15.64 -10.01 3.72
CA LYS A 88 -16.08 -11.01 2.75
C LYS A 88 -15.04 -12.12 2.58
N TYR A 89 -13.76 -11.77 2.46
CA TYR A 89 -12.66 -12.72 2.33
C TYR A 89 -12.51 -13.64 3.57
N LYS A 90 -12.72 -13.12 4.77
CA LYS A 90 -12.60 -13.89 6.02
C LYS A 90 -13.78 -14.84 6.29
N SER A 91 -14.96 -14.51 5.79
CA SER A 91 -16.18 -15.30 6.00
C SER A 91 -16.29 -16.53 5.09
N GLN A 92 -15.36 -16.70 4.14
CA GLN A 92 -15.41 -17.71 3.10
C GLN A 92 -14.46 -18.90 3.37
N SER A 93 -14.75 -20.03 2.76
CA SER A 93 -13.86 -21.20 2.71
C SER A 93 -12.63 -20.95 1.84
N LEU A 94 -11.62 -21.83 1.92
CA LEU A 94 -10.39 -21.69 1.10
C LEU A 94 -10.65 -21.68 -0.40
N ASN A 95 -11.62 -22.48 -0.88
CA ASN A 95 -11.95 -22.53 -2.31
C ASN A 95 -12.67 -21.27 -2.77
N GLU A 96 -13.60 -20.76 -1.97
CA GLU A 96 -14.31 -19.51 -2.23
C GLU A 96 -13.33 -18.32 -2.19
N ASN A 97 -12.40 -18.31 -1.26
CA ASN A 97 -11.35 -17.29 -1.18
C ASN A 97 -10.48 -17.26 -2.44
N LYS A 98 -10.20 -18.40 -3.03
CA LYS A 98 -9.46 -18.48 -4.29
C LYS A 98 -10.26 -17.87 -5.43
N ALA A 99 -11.54 -18.22 -5.56
CA ALA A 99 -12.43 -17.65 -6.58
C ALA A 99 -12.56 -16.12 -6.39
N PHE A 100 -12.79 -15.67 -5.17
CA PHE A 100 -12.87 -14.25 -4.82
C PHE A 100 -11.58 -13.47 -5.14
N PHE A 101 -10.43 -14.07 -4.86
CA PHE A 101 -9.14 -13.45 -5.22
C PHE A 101 -9.01 -13.23 -6.73
N TYR A 102 -9.41 -14.23 -7.55
CA TYR A 102 -9.35 -14.11 -9.01
C TYR A 102 -10.36 -13.09 -9.53
N GLU A 103 -11.60 -13.07 -9.01
CA GLU A 103 -12.61 -12.07 -9.33
C GLU A 103 -12.05 -10.64 -9.09
N LYS A 104 -11.48 -10.40 -7.91
CA LYS A 104 -10.91 -9.10 -7.56
C LYS A 104 -9.69 -8.74 -8.41
N ARG A 105 -8.92 -9.74 -8.84
CA ARG A 105 -7.78 -9.53 -9.73
C ARG A 105 -8.22 -9.15 -11.16
N GLU A 106 -9.26 -9.79 -11.68
CA GLU A 106 -9.85 -9.43 -12.97
C GLU A 106 -10.37 -8.01 -12.92
N ARG A 107 -11.19 -7.68 -11.93
CA ARG A 107 -11.68 -6.32 -11.72
C ARG A 107 -10.55 -5.28 -11.62
N TYR A 108 -9.49 -5.58 -10.88
CA TYR A 108 -8.31 -4.72 -10.80
C TYR A 108 -7.65 -4.47 -12.15
N ASN A 109 -7.63 -5.47 -13.04
CA ASN A 109 -7.03 -5.34 -14.38
C ASN A 109 -7.90 -4.53 -15.33
N GLU A 110 -9.22 -4.55 -15.16
CA GLU A 110 -10.19 -3.76 -15.95
C GLU A 110 -10.10 -2.26 -15.61
N LEU A 111 -9.97 -1.94 -14.34
CA LEU A 111 -9.89 -0.57 -13.87
C LEU A 111 -8.68 0.15 -14.44
N LYS A 112 -8.88 1.40 -14.88
CA LYS A 112 -7.83 2.30 -15.35
C LYS A 112 -7.64 3.42 -14.34
N ILE A 113 -6.43 3.91 -14.18
CA ILE A 113 -6.17 5.14 -13.46
C ILE A 113 -6.47 6.27 -14.44
N ASN A 114 -7.54 6.99 -14.19
CA ASN A 114 -8.06 8.08 -15.00
C ASN A 114 -8.55 9.21 -14.08
N GLY A 115 -9.35 10.13 -14.59
CA GLY A 115 -9.95 11.21 -13.79
C GLY A 115 -11.14 10.80 -12.94
N ASP A 116 -11.56 9.53 -12.94
CA ASP A 116 -12.64 9.03 -12.10
C ASP A 116 -12.12 8.66 -10.71
N GLU A 117 -12.53 9.44 -9.71
CA GLU A 117 -12.09 9.23 -8.32
C GLU A 117 -12.61 7.92 -7.73
N ALA A 118 -13.81 7.47 -8.09
CA ALA A 118 -14.38 6.23 -7.57
C ALA A 118 -13.61 5.01 -8.10
N GLU A 119 -13.28 5.00 -9.40
CA GLU A 119 -12.43 3.95 -9.99
C GLU A 119 -11.01 3.98 -9.42
N ASN A 120 -10.43 5.15 -9.20
CA ASN A 120 -9.11 5.29 -8.61
C ASN A 120 -9.08 4.77 -7.16
N LEU A 121 -10.12 5.04 -6.39
CA LEU A 121 -10.29 4.55 -5.02
C LEU A 121 -10.43 3.02 -4.99
N GLU A 122 -11.33 2.46 -5.81
CA GLU A 122 -11.51 1.01 -5.93
C GLU A 122 -10.20 0.33 -6.34
N LYS A 123 -9.49 0.90 -7.31
CA LYS A 123 -8.21 0.37 -7.77
C LYS A 123 -7.16 0.37 -6.67
N ALA A 124 -7.12 1.40 -5.83
CA ALA A 124 -6.21 1.48 -4.68
C ALA A 124 -6.56 0.42 -3.61
N ALA A 125 -7.84 0.23 -3.30
CA ALA A 125 -8.29 -0.81 -2.37
C ALA A 125 -7.91 -2.21 -2.88
N LEU A 126 -8.17 -2.50 -4.14
CA LEU A 126 -7.81 -3.77 -4.77
C LEU A 126 -6.29 -3.97 -4.85
N PHE A 127 -5.52 -2.90 -5.12
CA PHE A 127 -4.06 -2.96 -5.08
C PHE A 127 -3.53 -3.42 -3.72
N ILE A 128 -4.03 -2.84 -2.64
CA ILE A 128 -3.62 -3.21 -1.27
C ILE A 128 -4.06 -4.65 -0.97
N PHE A 129 -5.31 -5.02 -1.28
CA PHE A 129 -5.83 -6.36 -1.03
C PHE A 129 -5.01 -7.43 -1.76
N LEU A 130 -4.80 -7.28 -3.05
CA LEU A 130 -4.04 -8.23 -3.87
C LEU A 130 -2.59 -8.32 -3.41
N ASN A 131 -1.94 -7.19 -3.09
CA ASN A 131 -0.57 -7.18 -2.57
C ASN A 131 -0.44 -7.93 -1.23
N LYS A 132 -1.42 -7.81 -0.34
CA LYS A 132 -1.41 -8.50 0.96
C LYS A 132 -1.69 -9.99 0.84
N THR A 133 -2.53 -10.40 -0.10
CA THR A 133 -2.99 -11.79 -0.27
C THR A 133 -2.15 -12.60 -1.26
N CYS A 134 -1.42 -11.96 -2.20
CA CYS A 134 -0.52 -12.65 -3.10
C CYS A 134 0.82 -13.03 -2.44
N PHE A 135 1.54 -13.96 -3.08
CA PHE A 135 2.86 -14.39 -2.64
C PHE A 135 3.89 -13.27 -2.84
N ASN A 136 4.57 -12.88 -1.76
CA ASN A 136 5.62 -11.83 -1.76
C ASN A 136 5.24 -10.49 -2.43
N GLY A 137 3.95 -10.17 -2.53
CA GLY A 137 3.51 -8.92 -3.17
C GLY A 137 3.58 -8.95 -4.72
N LEU A 138 3.86 -10.08 -5.33
CA LEU A 138 4.00 -10.24 -6.79
C LEU A 138 2.63 -10.35 -7.47
N MET A 139 1.98 -9.21 -7.70
CA MET A 139 0.62 -9.15 -8.29
C MET A 139 0.59 -9.37 -9.81
N GLY A 140 1.73 -9.25 -10.50
CA GLY A 140 1.81 -9.25 -11.96
C GLY A 140 2.19 -10.58 -12.62
N VAL A 141 2.48 -11.63 -11.84
CA VAL A 141 2.92 -12.91 -12.41
C VAL A 141 1.70 -13.76 -12.81
N PRO A 142 1.62 -14.27 -14.06
CA PRO A 142 0.55 -15.18 -14.47
C PRO A 142 0.44 -16.37 -13.51
N ALA A 143 -0.78 -16.79 -13.19
CA ALA A 143 -1.06 -17.90 -12.26
C ALA A 143 -0.36 -19.22 -12.61
N LYS A 144 0.04 -19.39 -13.88
CA LYS A 144 0.80 -20.55 -14.36
C LYS A 144 2.27 -20.57 -13.94
N ALA A 145 2.86 -19.43 -13.58
CA ALA A 145 4.29 -19.30 -13.25
C ALA A 145 4.56 -19.41 -11.73
N VAL A 146 3.55 -19.25 -10.90
CA VAL A 146 3.68 -19.42 -9.45
C VAL A 146 2.62 -20.42 -9.02
N GLY A 147 3.06 -21.62 -8.65
CA GLY A 147 2.15 -22.64 -8.11
C GLY A 147 1.28 -22.02 -7.01
N CYS A 148 -0.02 -22.10 -7.18
CA CYS A 148 -1.05 -21.43 -6.38
C CYS A 148 -1.16 -21.99 -4.94
N SER A 149 -0.06 -22.54 -4.39
CA SER A 149 0.02 -23.12 -3.04
C SER A 149 0.29 -22.11 -1.92
N ALA A 150 0.33 -20.80 -2.22
CA ALA A 150 0.80 -19.78 -1.29
C ALA A 150 -0.24 -18.72 -0.92
N LEU A 151 -1.52 -19.04 -0.89
CA LEU A 151 -2.52 -18.24 -0.16
C LEU A 151 -2.34 -18.47 1.35
N ARG A 152 -1.20 -18.05 1.91
CA ARG A 152 -1.02 -18.01 3.37
C ARG A 152 -1.56 -16.68 3.89
N TYR A 153 -2.81 -16.68 4.30
CA TYR A 153 -3.36 -15.64 5.15
C TYR A 153 -2.63 -15.63 6.50
N ARG A 154 -1.92 -14.56 6.81
CA ARG A 154 -1.52 -14.25 8.19
C ARG A 154 -2.61 -13.39 8.82
N SER A 155 -3.32 -13.96 9.80
CA SER A 155 -4.47 -13.37 10.51
C SER A 155 -4.17 -12.14 11.38
N SER A 156 -2.97 -11.58 11.36
CA SER A 156 -2.53 -10.60 12.36
C SER A 156 -2.22 -9.20 11.87
N SER A 157 -2.61 -8.81 10.66
CA SER A 157 -2.44 -7.42 10.24
C SER A 157 -3.80 -6.71 10.15
N SER A 158 -4.23 -6.10 11.27
CA SER A 158 -5.23 -5.04 11.20
C SER A 158 -4.70 -3.95 10.26
N LEU A 159 -5.45 -3.65 9.21
CA LEU A 159 -5.21 -2.49 8.36
C LEU A 159 -5.46 -1.22 9.20
N ARG A 160 -4.46 -0.80 9.95
CA ARG A 160 -4.49 0.50 10.62
C ARG A 160 -3.81 1.48 9.68
N CYS A 161 -4.58 2.24 8.93
CA CYS A 161 -4.12 3.50 8.35
C CYS A 161 -3.85 4.43 9.54
N GLY A 162 -2.60 4.48 9.99
CA GLY A 162 -2.21 5.31 11.11
C GLY A 162 -2.47 6.79 10.82
N GLY A 163 -3.06 7.49 11.77
CA GLY A 163 -3.52 8.89 11.70
C GLY A 163 -2.48 9.97 11.38
N LEU A 164 -1.33 9.62 10.80
CA LEU A 164 -0.28 10.58 10.46
C LEU A 164 -0.47 11.26 9.09
N LEU A 165 -1.21 10.63 8.18
CA LEU A 165 -1.44 11.22 6.84
C LEU A 165 -2.66 12.15 6.80
N ARG A 166 -3.54 12.10 7.79
CA ARG A 166 -4.79 12.89 7.84
C ARG A 166 -4.62 14.42 7.93
N ARG A 167 -3.42 14.97 8.16
CA ARG A 167 -3.26 16.41 8.47
C ARG A 167 -2.15 17.14 7.72
N ARG A 168 -1.59 16.59 6.63
CA ARG A 168 -0.47 17.27 5.97
C ARG A 168 -0.60 17.20 4.46
N SER A 169 -0.56 18.38 3.85
CA SER A 169 -0.43 18.57 2.41
C SER A 169 0.80 17.85 1.89
N ILE A 170 0.58 16.70 1.28
CA ILE A 170 1.54 16.08 0.37
C ILE A 170 1.26 16.77 -0.97
N ALA A 171 2.18 17.60 -1.42
CA ALA A 171 2.08 18.27 -2.71
C ALA A 171 2.54 17.33 -3.82
#